data_c584098ea49533cdf5f2ea3005157a63
#
_entry.id   c584098ea49533cdf5f2ea3005157a63
#
_cell.length_a   1.000
_cell.length_b   1.000
_cell.length_c   1.000
_cell.angle_alpha   90.00
_cell.angle_beta   90.00
_cell.angle_gamma   90.00
#
_symmetry.space_group_name_H-M   'P 1'
#
loop_
_entity.id
_entity.type
_entity.pdbx_description
1 polymer ?
#
loop_
_entity_poly.entity_id
_entity_poly.type
_entity_poly.pdbx_seq_one_letter_code
_entity_poly.pdbx_strand_id
1 'polypeptide(L)'
;MRWRMLSLLFFARVGLGLQFQTMASSGDAFAMSFGLAYAEVGLLIGLFMAPGLFLALPAGFSGRYASDRLLAGGGLAALALGGVMCGLANDPTLVALGRLMAGAGFLFANLYFTKMVADWFDGREIATAMSILVMSWPFGIAMGQAGYAWLIEIHGWRVPFLSAAVYCSLAAVAVLMFYRPPETHSGPASKGAFQLSRTEWALIICAGIAWAVFNAGYVVYLSFGPKMLEVDGLSSIAAAGVISVGSWLMIVSGAICGQIVDRFGRRDLVLIICMTGAIAALVLLSVPSAGLLASLLFGLIGMAPAGIVMALSGQAVAPERRAFGMGIFFTIYYAIMTAAPPVSGAIFDTVGTPGAALIFGMCLFAAVVPAALAFRLVQRQGADRRVKGET
;
A
#
# COMPACT_ATOMS: atom_id res chain seq x y z
N MET A 1 -18.59 14.84 -16.75
CA MET A 1 -18.17 13.46 -17.12
C MET A 1 -16.98 12.99 -16.30
N ARG A 2 -15.90 13.79 -16.13
CA ARG A 2 -14.67 13.43 -15.38
C ARG A 2 -14.89 12.91 -13.97
N TRP A 3 -15.75 13.53 -13.16
CA TRP A 3 -16.05 13.07 -11.80
C TRP A 3 -16.78 11.71 -11.76
N ARG A 4 -17.61 11.40 -12.76
CA ARG A 4 -18.23 10.07 -12.90
C ARG A 4 -17.18 9.00 -13.22
N MET A 5 -16.18 9.34 -14.05
CA MET A 5 -15.07 8.43 -14.35
C MET A 5 -14.19 8.24 -13.10
N LEU A 6 -13.92 9.30 -12.34
CA LEU A 6 -13.19 9.18 -11.08
C LEU A 6 -13.93 8.28 -10.07
N SER A 7 -15.25 8.42 -9.92
CA SER A 7 -16.04 7.53 -9.05
C SER A 7 -15.96 6.07 -9.50
N LEU A 8 -16.08 5.80 -10.80
CA LEU A 8 -15.92 4.45 -11.36
C LEU A 8 -14.55 3.87 -11.03
N LEU A 9 -13.48 4.64 -11.26
CA LEU A 9 -12.10 4.20 -11.00
C LEU A 9 -11.81 4.06 -9.52
N PHE A 10 -12.38 4.92 -8.66
CA PHE A 10 -12.28 4.82 -7.21
C PHE A 10 -12.86 3.49 -6.71
N PHE A 11 -14.12 3.20 -7.05
CA PHE A 11 -14.76 1.96 -6.60
C PHE A 11 -14.08 0.73 -7.24
N ALA A 12 -13.67 0.78 -8.48
CA ALA A 12 -12.91 -0.31 -9.08
C ALA A 12 -11.58 -0.57 -8.33
N ARG A 13 -10.88 0.50 -7.91
CA ARG A 13 -9.62 0.41 -7.19
C ARG A 13 -9.77 -0.05 -5.73
N VAL A 14 -10.95 0.08 -5.12
CA VAL A 14 -11.26 -0.50 -3.80
C VAL A 14 -11.00 -2.01 -3.81
N GLY A 15 -11.29 -2.70 -4.91
CA GLY A 15 -11.02 -4.13 -5.08
C GLY A 15 -9.55 -4.52 -4.85
N LEU A 16 -8.60 -3.61 -5.13
CA LEU A 16 -7.19 -3.85 -4.87
C LEU A 16 -6.90 -3.97 -3.36
N GLY A 17 -7.48 -3.09 -2.56
CA GLY A 17 -7.37 -3.11 -1.11
C GLY A 17 -8.08 -4.31 -0.49
N LEU A 18 -9.29 -4.63 -0.96
CA LEU A 18 -10.03 -5.81 -0.56
C LEU A 18 -9.21 -7.08 -0.79
N GLN A 19 -8.68 -7.26 -2.01
CA GLN A 19 -7.91 -8.46 -2.36
C GLN A 19 -6.57 -8.55 -1.59
N PHE A 20 -5.91 -7.44 -1.31
CA PHE A 20 -4.73 -7.43 -0.47
C PHE A 20 -5.04 -7.92 0.94
N GLN A 21 -6.12 -7.41 1.55
CA GLN A 21 -6.48 -7.69 2.93
C GLN A 21 -6.93 -9.14 3.18
N THR A 22 -7.36 -9.87 2.15
CA THR A 22 -7.84 -11.27 2.29
C THR A 22 -6.87 -12.14 3.07
N MET A 23 -5.59 -12.14 2.71
CA MET A 23 -4.60 -13.03 3.33
C MET A 23 -4.26 -12.61 4.76
N ALA A 24 -4.13 -11.31 5.03
CA ALA A 24 -3.85 -10.81 6.38
C ALA A 24 -5.00 -11.15 7.35
N SER A 25 -6.27 -11.04 6.90
CA SER A 25 -7.43 -11.40 7.73
C SER A 25 -7.65 -12.90 7.88
N SER A 26 -7.18 -13.71 6.92
CA SER A 26 -7.36 -15.18 6.94
C SER A 26 -6.16 -15.92 7.55
N GLY A 27 -5.13 -15.22 8.00
CA GLY A 27 -3.83 -15.79 8.38
C GLY A 27 -3.91 -16.95 9.38
N ASP A 28 -4.69 -16.80 10.45
CA ASP A 28 -4.84 -17.83 11.48
C ASP A 28 -5.58 -19.08 10.98
N ALA A 29 -6.71 -18.87 10.31
CA ALA A 29 -7.46 -19.96 9.72
C ALA A 29 -6.65 -20.71 8.68
N PHE A 30 -5.76 -19.99 7.97
CA PHE A 30 -4.85 -20.54 6.99
C PHE A 30 -3.73 -21.36 7.63
N ALA A 31 -3.06 -20.81 8.66
CA ALA A 31 -2.05 -21.50 9.44
C ALA A 31 -2.57 -22.81 10.02
N MET A 32 -3.77 -22.79 10.61
CA MET A 32 -4.43 -23.99 11.15
C MET A 32 -4.81 -25.00 10.07
N SER A 33 -5.34 -24.53 8.91
CA SER A 33 -5.84 -25.44 7.87
C SER A 33 -4.74 -26.20 7.14
N PHE A 34 -3.55 -25.60 7.01
CA PHE A 34 -2.43 -26.16 6.26
C PHE A 34 -1.20 -26.48 7.12
N GLY A 35 -1.26 -26.25 8.42
CA GLY A 35 -0.14 -26.48 9.33
C GLY A 35 1.07 -25.58 9.07
N LEU A 36 0.81 -24.33 8.63
CA LEU A 36 1.85 -23.37 8.26
C LEU A 36 2.34 -22.57 9.47
N ALA A 37 3.62 -22.25 9.47
CA ALA A 37 4.20 -21.25 10.34
C ALA A 37 3.77 -19.82 9.91
N TYR A 38 3.80 -18.86 10.83
CA TYR A 38 3.43 -17.48 10.49
C TYR A 38 4.42 -16.81 9.54
N ALA A 39 5.67 -17.26 9.50
CA ALA A 39 6.62 -16.88 8.46
C ALA A 39 6.12 -17.23 7.06
N GLU A 40 5.52 -18.42 6.89
CA GLU A 40 4.98 -18.89 5.61
C GLU A 40 3.68 -18.13 5.25
N VAL A 41 2.82 -17.85 6.23
CA VAL A 41 1.65 -16.96 6.04
C VAL A 41 2.12 -15.56 5.62
N GLY A 42 3.14 -15.02 6.29
CA GLY A 42 3.77 -13.75 5.93
C GLY A 42 4.34 -13.76 4.50
N LEU A 43 4.95 -14.86 4.08
CA LEU A 43 5.42 -15.04 2.70
C LEU A 43 4.26 -14.94 1.71
N LEU A 44 3.13 -15.60 1.98
CA LEU A 44 1.92 -15.51 1.15
C LEU A 44 1.34 -14.09 1.09
N ILE A 45 1.46 -13.30 2.17
CA ILE A 45 1.11 -11.86 2.16
C ILE A 45 2.09 -11.11 1.23
N GLY A 46 3.40 -11.33 1.39
CA GLY A 46 4.45 -10.66 0.62
C GLY A 46 4.43 -10.99 -0.86
N LEU A 47 4.08 -12.24 -1.24
CA LEU A 47 4.00 -12.68 -2.64
C LEU A 47 3.01 -11.85 -3.48
N PHE A 48 2.03 -11.21 -2.86
CA PHE A 48 1.17 -10.26 -3.57
C PHE A 48 1.95 -9.03 -4.09
N MET A 49 3.01 -8.63 -3.43
CA MET A 49 3.84 -7.49 -3.85
C MET A 49 5.01 -7.91 -4.77
N ALA A 50 5.41 -9.17 -4.73
CA ALA A 50 6.57 -9.70 -5.45
C ALA A 50 6.56 -9.45 -6.98
N PRO A 51 5.44 -9.57 -7.71
CA PRO A 51 5.41 -9.24 -9.13
C PRO A 51 5.85 -7.82 -9.45
N GLY A 52 5.64 -6.87 -8.53
CA GLY A 52 6.08 -5.49 -8.70
C GLY A 52 7.59 -5.33 -8.86
N LEU A 53 8.40 -6.25 -8.30
CA LEU A 53 9.86 -6.23 -8.44
C LEU A 53 10.31 -6.37 -9.90
N PHE A 54 9.61 -7.19 -10.67
CA PHE A 54 10.02 -7.57 -12.03
C PHE A 54 9.14 -6.92 -13.11
N LEU A 55 7.86 -6.72 -12.82
CA LEU A 55 6.87 -6.29 -13.81
C LEU A 55 6.61 -4.78 -13.80
N ALA A 56 7.08 -4.01 -12.81
CA ALA A 56 6.78 -2.58 -12.72
C ALA A 56 7.25 -1.78 -13.95
N LEU A 57 8.47 -2.06 -14.44
CA LEU A 57 8.99 -1.43 -15.66
C LEU A 57 8.28 -1.94 -16.93
N PRO A 58 8.15 -3.26 -17.19
CA PRO A 58 7.39 -3.77 -18.34
C PRO A 58 5.94 -3.29 -18.38
N ALA A 59 5.26 -3.21 -17.24
CA ALA A 59 3.88 -2.73 -17.15
C ALA A 59 3.72 -1.29 -17.67
N GLY A 60 4.72 -0.42 -17.44
CA GLY A 60 4.73 0.95 -17.97
C GLY A 60 4.78 0.99 -19.51
N PHE A 61 5.41 0.01 -20.15
CA PHE A 61 5.50 -0.08 -21.60
C PHE A 61 4.26 -0.71 -22.27
N SER A 62 3.46 -1.45 -21.52
CA SER A 62 2.29 -2.18 -22.06
C SER A 62 1.23 -1.26 -22.68
N GLY A 63 1.16 0.01 -22.27
CA GLY A 63 0.26 1.02 -22.86
C GLY A 63 0.53 1.34 -24.33
N ARG A 64 1.65 0.83 -24.90
CA ARG A 64 1.94 0.93 -26.34
C ARG A 64 1.21 -0.15 -27.16
N TYR A 65 0.81 -1.24 -26.51
CA TYR A 65 0.23 -2.43 -27.17
C TYR A 65 -1.26 -2.58 -26.92
N ALA A 66 -1.78 -2.02 -25.83
CA ALA A 66 -3.18 -2.12 -25.45
C ALA A 66 -3.71 -0.85 -24.84
N SER A 67 -5.03 -0.62 -24.92
CA SER A 67 -5.66 0.55 -24.31
C SER A 67 -5.63 0.47 -22.78
N ASP A 68 -5.58 1.64 -22.12
CA ASP A 68 -5.58 1.74 -20.66
C ASP A 68 -6.77 1.00 -20.04
N ARG A 69 -7.94 1.06 -20.70
CA ARG A 69 -9.14 0.33 -20.29
C ARG A 69 -8.94 -1.17 -20.28
N LEU A 70 -8.29 -1.74 -21.29
CA LEU A 70 -8.01 -3.17 -21.37
C LEU A 70 -6.95 -3.58 -20.34
N LEU A 71 -5.93 -2.77 -20.13
CA LEU A 71 -4.86 -3.07 -19.17
C LEU A 71 -5.35 -2.97 -17.72
N ALA A 72 -6.17 -1.96 -17.39
CA ALA A 72 -6.79 -1.85 -16.08
C ALA A 72 -7.83 -2.96 -15.83
N GLY A 73 -8.71 -3.22 -16.82
CA GLY A 73 -9.71 -4.27 -16.73
C GLY A 73 -9.09 -5.66 -16.68
N GLY A 74 -8.05 -5.92 -17.46
CA GLY A 74 -7.27 -7.17 -17.43
C GLY A 74 -6.54 -7.35 -16.10
N GLY A 75 -6.00 -6.27 -15.52
CA GLY A 75 -5.43 -6.27 -14.17
C GLY A 75 -6.46 -6.68 -13.11
N LEU A 76 -7.68 -6.12 -13.15
CA LEU A 76 -8.77 -6.52 -12.25
C LEU A 76 -9.21 -7.98 -12.48
N ALA A 77 -9.23 -8.44 -13.72
CA ALA A 77 -9.55 -9.84 -14.03
C ALA A 77 -8.46 -10.79 -13.48
N ALA A 78 -7.18 -10.42 -13.59
CA ALA A 78 -6.08 -11.18 -13.00
C ALA A 78 -6.15 -11.20 -11.46
N LEU A 79 -6.53 -10.07 -10.84
CA LEU A 79 -6.83 -9.99 -9.40
C LEU A 79 -7.94 -10.96 -9.00
N ALA A 80 -9.04 -10.98 -9.76
CA ALA A 80 -10.16 -11.87 -9.54
C ALA A 80 -9.75 -13.34 -9.70
N LEU A 81 -9.02 -13.67 -10.76
CA LEU A 81 -8.52 -15.03 -10.98
C LEU A 81 -7.62 -15.50 -9.84
N GLY A 82 -6.67 -14.65 -9.41
CA GLY A 82 -5.82 -14.94 -8.25
C GLY A 82 -6.62 -15.16 -6.98
N GLY A 83 -7.69 -14.39 -6.75
CA GLY A 83 -8.62 -14.58 -5.65
C GLY A 83 -9.37 -15.92 -5.71
N VAL A 84 -9.86 -16.30 -6.90
CA VAL A 84 -10.49 -17.62 -7.13
C VAL A 84 -9.50 -18.74 -6.86
N MET A 85 -8.26 -18.65 -7.38
CA MET A 85 -7.21 -19.64 -7.13
C MET A 85 -6.96 -19.83 -5.64
N CYS A 86 -6.83 -18.73 -4.87
CA CYS A 86 -6.67 -18.78 -3.43
C CYS A 86 -7.89 -19.39 -2.72
N GLY A 87 -9.10 -18.95 -3.08
CA GLY A 87 -10.34 -19.42 -2.45
C GLY A 87 -10.69 -20.88 -2.71
N LEU A 88 -10.24 -21.44 -3.83
CA LEU A 88 -10.44 -22.84 -4.21
C LEU A 88 -9.23 -23.74 -3.90
N ALA A 89 -8.15 -23.17 -3.33
CA ALA A 89 -6.94 -23.92 -3.06
C ALA A 89 -7.14 -25.02 -2.02
N ASN A 90 -6.51 -26.16 -2.28
CA ASN A 90 -6.38 -27.27 -1.34
C ASN A 90 -4.93 -27.48 -0.86
N ASP A 91 -4.00 -26.65 -1.36
CA ASP A 91 -2.60 -26.67 -0.97
C ASP A 91 -2.03 -25.23 -0.99
N PRO A 92 -0.97 -24.95 -0.20
CA PRO A 92 -0.35 -23.62 -0.13
C PRO A 92 0.30 -23.15 -1.44
N THR A 93 0.69 -24.07 -2.31
CA THR A 93 1.35 -23.75 -3.59
C THR A 93 0.38 -23.03 -4.52
N LEU A 94 -0.87 -23.55 -4.62
CA LEU A 94 -1.90 -22.90 -5.42
C LEU A 94 -2.25 -21.50 -4.88
N VAL A 95 -2.23 -21.34 -3.55
CA VAL A 95 -2.38 -20.01 -2.93
C VAL A 95 -1.22 -19.09 -3.31
N ALA A 96 0.01 -19.57 -3.25
CA ALA A 96 1.19 -18.78 -3.65
C ALA A 96 1.08 -18.31 -5.11
N LEU A 97 0.70 -19.20 -6.02
CA LEU A 97 0.46 -18.86 -7.43
C LEU A 97 -0.70 -17.86 -7.58
N GLY A 98 -1.79 -18.05 -6.83
CA GLY A 98 -2.91 -17.11 -6.78
C GLY A 98 -2.50 -15.72 -6.29
N ARG A 99 -1.63 -15.64 -5.27
CA ARG A 99 -1.08 -14.38 -4.75
C ARG A 99 -0.20 -13.68 -5.77
N LEU A 100 0.65 -14.41 -6.49
CA LEU A 100 1.46 -13.87 -7.58
C LEU A 100 0.59 -13.36 -8.75
N MET A 101 -0.42 -14.13 -9.15
CA MET A 101 -1.39 -13.71 -10.18
C MET A 101 -2.14 -12.43 -9.75
N ALA A 102 -2.67 -12.41 -8.54
CA ALA A 102 -3.36 -11.23 -8.00
C ALA A 102 -2.41 -10.03 -7.89
N GLY A 103 -1.16 -10.24 -7.50
CA GLY A 103 -0.14 -9.19 -7.42
C GLY A 103 0.22 -8.59 -8.79
N ALA A 104 0.34 -9.40 -9.81
CA ALA A 104 0.51 -8.93 -11.18
C ALA A 104 -0.70 -8.09 -11.61
N GLY A 105 -1.93 -8.58 -11.35
CA GLY A 105 -3.16 -7.85 -11.61
C GLY A 105 -3.24 -6.52 -10.86
N PHE A 106 -2.84 -6.51 -9.60
CA PHE A 106 -2.74 -5.29 -8.77
C PHE A 106 -1.84 -4.24 -9.42
N LEU A 107 -0.65 -4.64 -9.85
CA LEU A 107 0.31 -3.73 -10.46
C LEU A 107 -0.27 -3.04 -11.70
N PHE A 108 -0.83 -3.83 -12.63
CA PHE A 108 -1.42 -3.29 -13.87
C PHE A 108 -2.62 -2.39 -13.57
N ALA A 109 -3.57 -2.84 -12.76
CA ALA A 109 -4.75 -2.06 -12.42
C ALA A 109 -4.36 -0.75 -11.72
N ASN A 110 -3.45 -0.79 -10.74
CA ASN A 110 -3.01 0.39 -10.00
C ASN A 110 -2.32 1.43 -10.88
N LEU A 111 -1.42 0.97 -11.77
CA LEU A 111 -0.69 1.82 -12.70
C LEU A 111 -1.64 2.53 -13.66
N TYR A 112 -2.54 1.77 -14.30
CA TYR A 112 -3.42 2.31 -15.31
C TYR A 112 -4.56 3.14 -14.73
N PHE A 113 -5.08 2.84 -13.55
CA PHE A 113 -6.01 3.74 -12.85
C PHE A 113 -5.40 5.10 -12.57
N THR A 114 -4.15 5.14 -12.13
CA THR A 114 -3.42 6.39 -11.89
C THR A 114 -3.27 7.18 -13.18
N LYS A 115 -2.89 6.53 -14.29
CA LYS A 115 -2.79 7.15 -15.61
C LYS A 115 -4.15 7.67 -16.10
N MET A 116 -5.20 6.84 -16.03
CA MET A 116 -6.54 7.20 -16.47
C MET A 116 -7.10 8.43 -15.74
N VAL A 117 -6.84 8.56 -14.43
CA VAL A 117 -7.22 9.76 -13.66
C VAL A 117 -6.37 10.95 -14.08
N ALA A 118 -5.06 10.78 -14.29
CA ALA A 118 -4.20 11.85 -14.79
C ALA A 118 -4.71 12.40 -16.12
N ASP A 119 -5.06 11.53 -17.06
CA ASP A 119 -5.56 11.91 -18.38
C ASP A 119 -6.91 12.68 -18.32
N TRP A 120 -7.82 12.30 -17.39
CA TRP A 120 -9.11 12.98 -17.22
C TRP A 120 -9.01 14.35 -16.52
N PHE A 121 -7.99 14.55 -15.68
CA PHE A 121 -7.83 15.75 -14.86
C PHE A 121 -6.61 16.59 -15.25
N ASP A 122 -6.06 16.35 -16.45
CA ASP A 122 -4.92 17.12 -16.96
C ASP A 122 -5.25 18.63 -16.97
N GLY A 123 -4.34 19.41 -16.39
CA GLY A 123 -4.45 20.87 -16.28
C GLY A 123 -5.47 21.39 -15.27
N ARG A 124 -6.32 20.56 -14.67
CA ARG A 124 -7.35 20.98 -13.70
C ARG A 124 -7.63 19.95 -12.62
N GLU A 125 -7.52 20.37 -11.34
CA GLU A 125 -7.94 19.59 -10.16
C GLU A 125 -7.24 18.21 -10.02
N ILE A 126 -6.11 17.99 -10.71
CA ILE A 126 -5.38 16.72 -10.72
C ILE A 126 -4.98 16.28 -9.30
N ALA A 127 -4.55 17.21 -8.45
CA ALA A 127 -4.16 16.92 -7.09
C ALA A 127 -5.33 16.36 -6.27
N THR A 128 -6.52 16.99 -6.39
CA THR A 128 -7.74 16.54 -5.72
C THR A 128 -8.19 15.17 -6.22
N ALA A 129 -8.19 14.97 -7.54
CA ALA A 129 -8.61 13.70 -8.15
C ALA A 129 -7.66 12.55 -7.75
N MET A 130 -6.34 12.79 -7.75
CA MET A 130 -5.37 11.81 -7.31
C MET A 130 -5.48 11.50 -5.82
N SER A 131 -5.72 12.50 -4.97
CA SER A 131 -5.95 12.28 -3.54
C SER A 131 -7.17 11.39 -3.31
N ILE A 132 -8.28 11.64 -4.00
CA ILE A 132 -9.47 10.79 -3.93
C ILE A 132 -9.14 9.37 -4.41
N LEU A 133 -8.49 9.21 -5.57
CA LEU A 133 -8.13 7.89 -6.08
C LEU A 133 -7.27 7.10 -5.10
N VAL A 134 -6.25 7.73 -4.51
CA VAL A 134 -5.32 7.08 -3.58
C VAL A 134 -6.05 6.58 -2.32
N MET A 135 -7.08 7.30 -1.84
CA MET A 135 -7.88 6.88 -0.68
C MET A 135 -8.67 5.59 -0.90
N SER A 136 -8.89 5.16 -2.14
CA SER A 136 -9.59 3.89 -2.43
C SER A 136 -8.84 2.66 -1.92
N TRP A 137 -7.51 2.71 -1.83
CA TRP A 137 -6.70 1.61 -1.30
C TRP A 137 -6.93 1.37 0.20
N PRO A 138 -6.69 2.34 1.10
CA PRO A 138 -6.97 2.17 2.52
C PRO A 138 -8.46 1.96 2.78
N PHE A 139 -9.36 2.50 1.95
CA PHE A 139 -10.80 2.23 2.03
C PHE A 139 -11.10 0.74 1.83
N GLY A 140 -10.53 0.10 0.81
CA GLY A 140 -10.69 -1.33 0.56
C GLY A 140 -10.07 -2.19 1.68
N ILE A 141 -8.91 -1.80 2.21
CA ILE A 141 -8.28 -2.47 3.36
C ILE A 141 -9.18 -2.38 4.59
N ALA A 142 -9.70 -1.19 4.92
CA ALA A 142 -10.55 -0.98 6.08
C ALA A 142 -11.85 -1.80 5.99
N MET A 143 -12.48 -1.85 4.81
CA MET A 143 -13.64 -2.71 4.57
C MET A 143 -13.32 -4.19 4.76
N GLY A 144 -12.21 -4.65 4.19
CA GLY A 144 -11.75 -6.03 4.33
C GLY A 144 -11.41 -6.37 5.78
N GLN A 145 -10.67 -5.50 6.48
CA GLN A 145 -10.32 -5.69 7.88
C GLN A 145 -11.57 -5.81 8.77
N ALA A 146 -12.57 -4.96 8.57
CA ALA A 146 -13.80 -4.99 9.34
C ALA A 146 -14.72 -6.18 9.00
N GLY A 147 -14.81 -6.56 7.71
CA GLY A 147 -15.80 -7.51 7.23
C GLY A 147 -15.32 -8.95 7.15
N TYR A 148 -14.04 -9.19 6.88
CA TYR A 148 -13.55 -10.55 6.64
C TYR A 148 -13.52 -11.43 7.88
N ALA A 149 -13.26 -10.87 9.07
CA ALA A 149 -13.32 -11.63 10.31
C ALA A 149 -14.73 -12.25 10.50
N TRP A 150 -15.78 -11.48 10.24
CA TRP A 150 -17.17 -11.96 10.28
C TRP A 150 -17.45 -13.03 9.21
N LEU A 151 -16.97 -12.82 7.97
CA LEU A 151 -17.15 -13.82 6.90
C LEU A 151 -16.41 -15.12 7.20
N ILE A 152 -15.22 -15.05 7.80
CA ILE A 152 -14.42 -16.22 8.18
C ILE A 152 -15.13 -17.04 9.26
N GLU A 153 -15.68 -16.36 10.27
CA GLU A 153 -16.37 -17.02 11.38
C GLU A 153 -17.61 -17.81 10.91
N ILE A 154 -18.38 -17.28 9.96
CA ILE A 154 -19.61 -17.90 9.49
C ILE A 154 -19.37 -18.91 8.35
N HIS A 155 -18.50 -18.59 7.43
CA HIS A 155 -18.37 -19.33 6.16
C HIS A 155 -16.96 -19.89 5.89
N GLY A 156 -16.01 -19.64 6.78
CA GLY A 156 -14.64 -20.09 6.68
C GLY A 156 -13.74 -19.17 5.81
N TRP A 157 -12.45 -19.43 5.85
CA TRP A 157 -11.39 -18.59 5.30
C TRP A 157 -11.41 -18.45 3.75
N ARG A 158 -12.10 -19.33 3.04
CA ARG A 158 -12.21 -19.28 1.58
C ARG A 158 -13.05 -18.12 1.08
N VAL A 159 -14.07 -17.73 1.86
CA VAL A 159 -15.08 -16.75 1.44
C VAL A 159 -14.54 -15.33 1.26
N PRO A 160 -13.64 -14.80 2.08
CA PRO A 160 -12.96 -13.54 1.80
C PRO A 160 -12.31 -13.46 0.41
N PHE A 161 -11.59 -14.51 0.00
CA PHE A 161 -10.94 -14.55 -1.32
C PHE A 161 -11.96 -14.57 -2.46
N LEU A 162 -13.01 -15.37 -2.33
CA LEU A 162 -14.06 -15.48 -3.34
C LEU A 162 -14.90 -14.19 -3.41
N SER A 163 -15.22 -13.56 -2.29
CA SER A 163 -15.95 -12.29 -2.25
C SER A 163 -15.15 -11.16 -2.90
N ALA A 164 -13.84 -11.07 -2.60
CA ALA A 164 -12.95 -10.12 -3.25
C ALA A 164 -12.82 -10.40 -4.76
N ALA A 165 -12.78 -11.69 -5.16
CA ALA A 165 -12.75 -12.08 -6.57
C ALA A 165 -14.02 -11.68 -7.31
N VAL A 166 -15.20 -11.88 -6.72
CA VAL A 166 -16.48 -11.42 -7.27
C VAL A 166 -16.47 -9.90 -7.43
N TYR A 167 -16.05 -9.17 -6.39
CA TYR A 167 -15.95 -7.70 -6.45
C TYR A 167 -15.04 -7.24 -7.59
N CYS A 168 -13.83 -7.83 -7.69
CA CYS A 168 -12.87 -7.48 -8.74
C CYS A 168 -13.39 -7.84 -10.15
N SER A 169 -14.14 -8.94 -10.29
CA SER A 169 -14.78 -9.33 -11.55
C SER A 169 -15.83 -8.31 -11.98
N LEU A 170 -16.71 -7.91 -11.06
CA LEU A 170 -17.73 -6.87 -11.32
C LEU A 170 -17.07 -5.53 -11.65
N ALA A 171 -16.01 -5.16 -10.93
CA ALA A 171 -15.23 -3.96 -11.20
C ALA A 171 -14.55 -4.01 -12.59
N ALA A 172 -14.00 -5.18 -12.98
CA ALA A 172 -13.42 -5.37 -14.32
C ALA A 172 -14.47 -5.15 -15.41
N VAL A 173 -15.62 -5.78 -15.29
CA VAL A 173 -16.74 -5.59 -16.22
C VAL A 173 -17.18 -4.12 -16.27
N ALA A 174 -17.33 -3.48 -15.09
CA ALA A 174 -17.72 -2.07 -15.03
C ALA A 174 -16.71 -1.16 -15.74
N VAL A 175 -15.39 -1.35 -15.51
CA VAL A 175 -14.35 -0.58 -16.20
C VAL A 175 -14.36 -0.84 -17.69
N LEU A 176 -14.48 -2.09 -18.12
CA LEU A 176 -14.49 -2.47 -19.53
C LEU A 176 -15.74 -1.97 -20.27
N MET A 177 -16.89 -1.82 -19.60
CA MET A 177 -18.12 -1.36 -20.22
C MET A 177 -18.29 0.16 -20.17
N PHE A 178 -17.99 0.79 -19.02
CA PHE A 178 -18.39 2.17 -18.75
C PHE A 178 -17.24 3.18 -18.82
N TYR A 179 -15.97 2.75 -18.73
CA TYR A 179 -14.88 3.70 -18.88
C TYR A 179 -14.78 4.21 -20.30
N ARG A 180 -14.67 5.52 -20.44
CA ARG A 180 -14.42 6.21 -21.71
C ARG A 180 -13.17 7.08 -21.56
N PRO A 181 -12.21 7.02 -22.50
CA PRO A 181 -11.04 7.90 -22.47
C PRO A 181 -11.46 9.35 -22.74
N PRO A 182 -10.69 10.35 -22.27
CA PRO A 182 -10.90 11.75 -22.65
C PRO A 182 -10.62 11.97 -24.14
N GLU A 183 -11.24 12.98 -24.74
CA GLU A 183 -11.10 13.30 -26.18
C GLU A 183 -9.70 13.84 -26.51
N THR A 184 -9.04 14.49 -25.55
CA THR A 184 -7.67 14.98 -25.68
C THR A 184 -6.69 13.94 -25.14
N HIS A 185 -5.99 13.26 -26.03
CA HIS A 185 -4.90 12.37 -25.62
C HIS A 185 -3.67 13.21 -25.28
N SER A 186 -3.15 13.07 -24.08
CA SER A 186 -1.80 13.55 -23.74
C SER A 186 -0.81 12.90 -24.71
N GLY A 187 0.03 13.72 -25.34
CA GLY A 187 1.00 13.25 -26.33
C GLY A 187 1.94 12.16 -25.82
N PRO A 188 2.72 11.51 -26.70
CA PRO A 188 3.60 10.42 -26.32
C PRO A 188 4.54 10.88 -25.21
N ALA A 189 4.67 10.05 -24.17
CA ALA A 189 5.57 10.29 -23.07
C ALA A 189 6.96 10.66 -23.60
N SER A 190 7.49 11.78 -23.15
CA SER A 190 8.85 12.24 -23.47
C SER A 190 9.83 11.07 -23.37
N LYS A 191 10.74 10.92 -24.32
CA LYS A 191 11.86 9.98 -24.26
C LYS A 191 12.73 10.38 -23.07
N GLY A 192 12.36 9.93 -21.86
CA GLY A 192 13.07 10.25 -20.62
C GLY A 192 14.50 9.70 -20.65
N ALA A 193 15.44 10.46 -20.11
CA ALA A 193 16.81 10.00 -19.93
C ALA A 193 16.84 8.85 -18.91
N PHE A 194 17.49 7.75 -19.23
CA PHE A 194 17.62 6.55 -18.39
C PHE A 194 18.81 6.63 -17.40
N GLN A 195 19.41 7.81 -17.24
CA GLN A 195 20.57 7.98 -16.36
C GLN A 195 20.23 8.94 -15.22
N LEU A 196 20.44 8.48 -13.99
CA LEU A 196 20.34 9.30 -12.78
C LEU A 196 21.75 9.72 -12.35
N SER A 197 21.88 10.95 -11.86
CA SER A 197 23.07 11.40 -11.16
C SER A 197 23.24 10.64 -9.82
N ARG A 198 24.47 10.63 -9.27
CA ARG A 198 24.73 10.01 -7.95
C ARG A 198 23.83 10.58 -6.85
N THR A 199 23.55 11.87 -6.90
CA THR A 199 22.66 12.55 -5.96
C THR A 199 21.21 12.06 -6.12
N GLU A 200 20.70 11.95 -7.36
CA GLU A 200 19.35 11.45 -7.62
C GLU A 200 19.19 9.97 -7.20
N TRP A 201 20.23 9.13 -7.42
CA TRP A 201 20.24 7.76 -6.90
C TRP A 201 20.09 7.72 -5.38
N ALA A 202 20.89 8.50 -4.65
CA ALA A 202 20.83 8.55 -3.20
C ALA A 202 19.45 9.07 -2.71
N LEU A 203 18.91 10.11 -3.34
CA LEU A 203 17.61 10.68 -3.01
C LEU A 203 16.47 9.67 -3.24
N ILE A 204 16.46 8.99 -4.39
CA ILE A 204 15.38 8.04 -4.70
C ILE A 204 15.43 6.78 -3.83
N ILE A 205 16.65 6.33 -3.44
CA ILE A 205 16.82 5.23 -2.49
C ILE A 205 16.27 5.63 -1.11
N CYS A 206 16.65 6.79 -0.58
CA CYS A 206 16.14 7.28 0.71
C CYS A 206 14.61 7.41 0.70
N ALA A 207 14.05 7.99 -0.36
CA ALA A 207 12.60 8.14 -0.52
C ALA A 207 11.91 6.77 -0.61
N GLY A 208 12.45 5.83 -1.38
CA GLY A 208 11.94 4.47 -1.55
C GLY A 208 11.95 3.69 -0.24
N ILE A 209 13.04 3.76 0.52
CA ILE A 209 13.13 3.13 1.84
C ILE A 209 12.09 3.74 2.79
N ALA A 210 12.02 5.09 2.89
CA ALA A 210 11.07 5.75 3.79
C ALA A 210 9.63 5.34 3.51
N TRP A 211 9.23 5.32 2.23
CA TRP A 211 7.89 4.89 1.83
C TRP A 211 7.64 3.41 2.09
N ALA A 212 8.62 2.57 1.81
CA ALA A 212 8.49 1.12 1.97
C ALA A 212 8.36 0.71 3.44
N VAL A 213 9.22 1.21 4.34
CA VAL A 213 9.16 0.86 5.76
C VAL A 213 7.92 1.45 6.44
N PHE A 214 7.44 2.63 6.00
CA PHE A 214 6.17 3.21 6.44
C PHE A 214 4.99 2.27 6.14
N ASN A 215 4.89 1.78 4.90
CA ASN A 215 3.81 0.86 4.51
C ASN A 215 3.99 -0.53 5.12
N ALA A 216 5.22 -1.03 5.26
CA ALA A 216 5.49 -2.30 5.90
C ALA A 216 5.08 -2.28 7.38
N GLY A 217 5.34 -1.19 8.11
CA GLY A 217 4.83 -0.99 9.47
C GLY A 217 3.30 -1.04 9.54
N TYR A 218 2.62 -0.46 8.54
CA TYR A 218 1.17 -0.55 8.43
C TYR A 218 0.68 -1.99 8.23
N VAL A 219 1.35 -2.78 7.38
CA VAL A 219 1.00 -4.20 7.19
C VAL A 219 1.19 -5.00 8.48
N VAL A 220 2.25 -4.74 9.25
CA VAL A 220 2.45 -5.37 10.57
C VAL A 220 1.32 -5.02 11.53
N TYR A 221 0.90 -3.75 11.59
CA TYR A 221 -0.28 -3.33 12.38
C TYR A 221 -1.54 -4.08 11.99
N LEU A 222 -1.82 -4.24 10.67
CA LEU A 222 -2.99 -4.95 10.18
C LEU A 222 -2.97 -6.45 10.48
N SER A 223 -1.78 -7.08 10.45
CA SER A 223 -1.62 -8.53 10.61
C SER A 223 -1.55 -8.96 12.08
N PHE A 224 -0.88 -8.19 12.94
CA PHE A 224 -0.62 -8.56 14.32
C PHE A 224 -1.40 -7.72 15.35
N GLY A 225 -1.98 -6.59 14.94
CA GLY A 225 -2.83 -5.79 15.81
C GLY A 225 -4.06 -6.54 16.31
N PRO A 226 -4.85 -7.23 15.44
CA PRO A 226 -5.98 -8.05 15.91
C PRO A 226 -5.54 -9.12 16.89
N LYS A 227 -4.43 -9.83 16.59
CA LYS A 227 -3.88 -10.88 17.48
C LYS A 227 -3.53 -10.37 18.88
N MET A 228 -2.99 -9.15 18.95
CA MET A 228 -2.68 -8.54 20.25
C MET A 228 -3.94 -8.30 21.08
N LEU A 229 -5.02 -7.83 20.42
CA LEU A 229 -6.30 -7.59 21.08
C LEU A 229 -7.04 -8.89 21.43
N GLU A 230 -6.83 -9.97 20.69
CA GLU A 230 -7.35 -11.30 21.00
C GLU A 230 -6.67 -11.88 22.24
N VAL A 231 -5.38 -11.65 22.46
CA VAL A 231 -4.68 -11.99 23.70
C VAL A 231 -5.30 -11.27 24.89
N ASP A 232 -5.78 -10.04 24.72
CA ASP A 232 -6.50 -9.26 25.73
C ASP A 232 -7.97 -9.70 25.92
N GLY A 233 -8.43 -10.75 25.20
CA GLY A 233 -9.74 -11.36 25.36
C GLY A 233 -10.83 -10.82 24.43
N LEU A 234 -10.51 -10.00 23.42
CA LEU A 234 -11.48 -9.61 22.41
C LEU A 234 -11.75 -10.78 21.45
N SER A 235 -13.00 -10.88 20.95
CA SER A 235 -13.28 -11.78 19.83
C SER A 235 -12.57 -11.29 18.55
N SER A 236 -12.28 -12.20 17.62
CA SER A 236 -11.60 -11.89 16.35
C SER A 236 -12.35 -10.81 15.55
N ILE A 237 -13.71 -10.83 15.58
CA ILE A 237 -14.52 -9.79 14.94
C ILE A 237 -14.30 -8.43 15.60
N ALA A 238 -14.36 -8.39 16.94
CA ALA A 238 -14.17 -7.13 17.68
C ALA A 238 -12.76 -6.58 17.50
N ALA A 239 -11.74 -7.44 17.59
CA ALA A 239 -10.34 -7.09 17.39
C ALA A 239 -10.10 -6.52 15.98
N ALA A 240 -10.57 -7.21 14.94
CA ALA A 240 -10.48 -6.73 13.56
C ALA A 240 -11.24 -5.41 13.35
N GLY A 241 -12.43 -5.27 13.97
CA GLY A 241 -13.20 -4.04 13.96
C GLY A 241 -12.45 -2.86 14.56
N VAL A 242 -11.84 -3.03 15.73
CA VAL A 242 -11.01 -2.01 16.40
C VAL A 242 -9.82 -1.60 15.54
N ILE A 243 -9.10 -2.56 14.99
CA ILE A 243 -7.95 -2.28 14.11
C ILE A 243 -8.39 -1.54 12.83
N SER A 244 -9.56 -1.86 12.27
CA SER A 244 -10.09 -1.19 11.07
C SER A 244 -10.33 0.30 11.28
N VAL A 245 -10.64 0.74 12.52
CA VAL A 245 -10.81 2.17 12.87
C VAL A 245 -9.59 2.98 12.49
N GLY A 246 -8.38 2.46 12.74
CA GLY A 246 -7.15 3.12 12.32
C GLY A 246 -7.08 3.34 10.81
N SER A 247 -7.49 2.34 10.02
CA SER A 247 -7.52 2.43 8.56
C SER A 247 -8.58 3.40 8.04
N TRP A 248 -9.74 3.49 8.67
CA TRP A 248 -10.77 4.48 8.32
C TRP A 248 -10.31 5.90 8.61
N LEU A 249 -9.70 6.12 9.77
CA LEU A 249 -9.27 7.46 10.19
C LEU A 249 -8.09 7.98 9.40
N MET A 250 -7.17 7.12 8.95
CA MET A 250 -6.05 7.56 8.11
C MET A 250 -6.48 8.21 6.80
N ILE A 251 -7.67 7.88 6.30
CA ILE A 251 -8.23 8.48 5.08
C ILE A 251 -8.46 9.98 5.28
N VAL A 252 -9.02 10.35 6.44
CA VAL A 252 -9.31 11.75 6.78
C VAL A 252 -8.06 12.46 7.27
N SER A 253 -7.28 11.82 8.15
CA SER A 253 -6.10 12.44 8.76
C SER A 253 -5.01 12.77 7.75
N GLY A 254 -4.85 11.97 6.70
CA GLY A 254 -3.91 12.25 5.63
C GLY A 254 -4.19 13.56 4.89
N ALA A 255 -5.47 13.84 4.61
CA ALA A 255 -5.88 15.10 3.98
C ALA A 255 -5.65 16.31 4.90
N ILE A 256 -5.99 16.17 6.20
CA ILE A 256 -5.78 17.22 7.20
C ILE A 256 -4.29 17.49 7.40
N CYS A 257 -3.48 16.43 7.49
CA CYS A 257 -2.03 16.54 7.64
C CYS A 257 -1.39 17.30 6.48
N GLY A 258 -1.81 17.01 5.24
CA GLY A 258 -1.36 17.75 4.06
C GLY A 258 -1.62 19.25 4.19
N GLN A 259 -2.84 19.65 4.58
CA GLN A 259 -3.21 21.06 4.78
C GLN A 259 -2.39 21.73 5.90
N ILE A 260 -2.17 21.04 7.01
CA ILE A 260 -1.34 21.54 8.13
C ILE A 260 0.08 21.82 7.62
N VAL A 261 0.66 20.90 6.87
CA VAL A 261 2.02 21.06 6.36
C VAL A 261 2.13 22.15 5.33
N ASP A 262 1.15 22.31 4.45
CA ASP A 262 1.14 23.39 3.46
C ASP A 262 1.01 24.77 4.13
N ARG A 263 0.28 24.86 5.26
CA ARG A 263 0.09 26.10 6.00
C ARG A 263 1.26 26.48 6.89
N PHE A 264 1.86 25.50 7.58
CA PHE A 264 2.90 25.74 8.60
C PHE A 264 4.32 25.42 8.14
N GLY A 265 4.51 24.72 7.03
CA GLY A 265 5.80 24.47 6.40
C GLY A 265 6.77 23.52 7.13
N ARG A 266 6.42 23.01 8.33
CA ARG A 266 7.31 22.22 9.21
C ARG A 266 7.21 20.71 8.93
N ARG A 267 7.49 20.30 7.69
CA ARG A 267 7.30 18.90 7.21
C ARG A 267 8.03 17.87 8.08
N ASP A 268 9.29 18.12 8.40
CA ASP A 268 10.12 17.15 9.14
C ASP A 268 9.66 17.00 10.58
N LEU A 269 9.23 18.09 11.25
CA LEU A 269 8.67 18.05 12.60
C LEU A 269 7.35 17.27 12.64
N VAL A 270 6.45 17.52 11.69
CA VAL A 270 5.18 16.79 11.56
C VAL A 270 5.44 15.30 11.35
N LEU A 271 6.41 14.95 10.49
CA LEU A 271 6.78 13.55 10.26
C LEU A 271 7.27 12.88 11.55
N ILE A 272 8.15 13.54 12.32
CA ILE A 272 8.67 13.00 13.59
C ILE A 272 7.52 12.79 14.59
N ILE A 273 6.64 13.76 14.76
CA ILE A 273 5.48 13.66 15.66
C ILE A 273 4.59 12.49 15.25
N CYS A 274 4.31 12.35 13.95
CA CYS A 274 3.46 11.29 13.43
C CYS A 274 4.09 9.91 13.61
N MET A 275 5.39 9.75 13.35
CA MET A 275 6.07 8.46 13.56
C MET A 275 6.16 8.09 15.03
N THR A 276 6.40 9.06 15.91
CA THR A 276 6.30 8.87 17.36
C THR A 276 4.89 8.44 17.77
N GLY A 277 3.86 9.05 17.18
CA GLY A 277 2.46 8.68 17.38
C GLY A 277 2.14 7.26 16.90
N ALA A 278 2.69 6.83 15.76
CA ALA A 278 2.54 5.46 15.27
C ALA A 278 3.17 4.44 16.23
N ILE A 279 4.40 4.72 16.70
CA ILE A 279 5.10 3.87 17.67
C ILE A 279 4.31 3.83 18.99
N ALA A 280 3.88 4.98 19.50
CA ALA A 280 3.07 5.05 20.72
C ALA A 280 1.75 4.26 20.59
N ALA A 281 1.12 4.31 19.43
CA ALA A 281 -0.08 3.53 19.14
C ALA A 281 0.18 2.01 19.21
N LEU A 282 1.30 1.55 18.64
CA LEU A 282 1.68 0.13 18.72
C LEU A 282 2.01 -0.30 20.16
N VAL A 283 2.63 0.58 20.96
CA VAL A 283 2.85 0.33 22.40
C VAL A 283 1.51 0.24 23.13
N LEU A 284 0.57 1.14 22.85
CA LEU A 284 -0.76 1.13 23.47
C LEU A 284 -1.56 -0.12 23.15
N LEU A 285 -1.34 -0.77 22.00
CA LEU A 285 -1.96 -2.06 21.70
C LEU A 285 -1.58 -3.16 22.72
N SER A 286 -0.43 -3.03 23.38
CA SER A 286 0.01 -3.97 24.42
C SER A 286 -0.54 -3.64 25.82
N VAL A 287 -1.33 -2.56 25.94
CA VAL A 287 -1.95 -2.15 27.22
C VAL A 287 -3.40 -2.63 27.22
N PRO A 288 -3.80 -3.47 28.20
CA PRO A 288 -5.17 -3.96 28.29
C PRO A 288 -6.21 -2.83 28.19
N SER A 289 -7.29 -3.08 27.47
CA SER A 289 -8.39 -2.14 27.23
C SER A 289 -8.05 -0.85 26.44
N ALA A 290 -6.80 -0.64 26.04
CA ALA A 290 -6.38 0.56 25.29
C ALA A 290 -6.46 0.40 23.75
N GLY A 291 -6.91 -0.75 23.24
CA GLY A 291 -6.90 -1.06 21.82
C GLY A 291 -7.62 -0.05 20.92
N LEU A 292 -8.80 0.45 21.36
CA LEU A 292 -9.51 1.50 20.60
C LEU A 292 -8.73 2.81 20.59
N LEU A 293 -8.17 3.24 21.73
CA LEU A 293 -7.34 4.44 21.81
C LEU A 293 -6.08 4.31 20.95
N ALA A 294 -5.47 3.13 20.94
CA ALA A 294 -4.34 2.81 20.07
C ALA A 294 -4.70 2.97 18.59
N SER A 295 -5.84 2.42 18.15
CA SER A 295 -6.29 2.53 16.76
C SER A 295 -6.69 3.95 16.37
N LEU A 296 -7.29 4.72 17.29
CA LEU A 296 -7.56 6.15 17.09
C LEU A 296 -6.25 6.94 16.91
N LEU A 297 -5.28 6.75 17.79
CA LEU A 297 -3.96 7.41 17.72
C LEU A 297 -3.23 7.01 16.43
N PHE A 298 -3.26 5.72 16.08
CA PHE A 298 -2.64 5.21 14.87
C PHE A 298 -3.20 5.87 13.61
N GLY A 299 -4.52 5.88 13.46
CA GLY A 299 -5.17 6.43 12.27
C GLY A 299 -5.13 7.95 12.20
N LEU A 300 -5.35 8.66 13.32
CA LEU A 300 -5.41 10.13 13.31
C LEU A 300 -4.03 10.78 13.23
N ILE A 301 -3.02 10.18 13.84
CA ILE A 301 -1.68 10.76 13.95
C ILE A 301 -0.66 9.90 13.21
N GLY A 302 -0.56 8.62 13.54
CA GLY A 302 0.49 7.74 13.03
C GLY A 302 0.53 7.65 11.51
N MET A 303 -0.61 7.46 10.87
CA MET A 303 -0.70 7.26 9.41
C MET A 303 -0.96 8.57 8.63
N ALA A 304 -1.15 9.69 9.31
CA ALA A 304 -1.41 10.98 8.68
C ALA A 304 -0.31 11.46 7.71
N PRO A 305 1.02 11.22 7.90
CA PRO A 305 2.05 11.80 7.04
C PRO A 305 2.29 11.02 5.73
N ALA A 306 1.42 10.09 5.34
CA ALA A 306 1.57 9.31 4.11
C ALA A 306 1.88 10.18 2.88
N GLY A 307 1.18 11.31 2.73
CA GLY A 307 1.41 12.28 1.66
C GLY A 307 2.79 12.95 1.73
N ILE A 308 3.29 13.23 2.94
CA ILE A 308 4.62 13.84 3.14
C ILE A 308 5.72 12.86 2.70
N VAL A 309 5.62 11.60 3.12
CA VAL A 309 6.61 10.56 2.78
C VAL A 309 6.57 10.28 1.28
N MET A 310 5.38 10.15 0.68
CA MET A 310 5.25 9.94 -0.76
C MET A 310 5.80 11.11 -1.59
N ALA A 311 5.64 12.34 -1.11
CA ALA A 311 6.13 13.55 -1.80
C ALA A 311 7.67 13.60 -1.93
N LEU A 312 8.44 12.85 -1.14
CA LEU A 312 9.89 12.74 -1.28
C LEU A 312 10.28 12.19 -2.66
N SER A 313 9.52 11.24 -3.19
CA SER A 313 9.77 10.65 -4.51
C SER A 313 9.72 11.68 -5.63
N GLY A 314 8.76 12.61 -5.58
CA GLY A 314 8.63 13.69 -6.56
C GLY A 314 9.72 14.75 -6.50
N GLN A 315 10.42 14.86 -5.35
CA GLN A 315 11.52 15.81 -5.13
C GLN A 315 12.89 15.19 -5.43
N ALA A 316 12.96 13.87 -5.60
CA ALA A 316 14.21 13.12 -5.74
C ALA A 316 14.86 13.26 -7.12
N VAL A 317 14.07 13.46 -8.17
CA VAL A 317 14.49 13.31 -9.56
C VAL A 317 13.93 14.43 -10.42
N ALA A 318 14.75 14.91 -11.37
CA ALA A 318 14.33 15.92 -12.35
C ALA A 318 13.15 15.41 -13.21
N PRO A 319 12.26 16.30 -13.70
CA PRO A 319 11.04 15.92 -14.43
C PRO A 319 11.30 14.97 -15.60
N GLU A 320 12.39 15.17 -16.35
CA GLU A 320 12.76 14.40 -17.54
C GLU A 320 13.14 12.93 -17.20
N ARG A 321 13.61 12.70 -15.97
CA ARG A 321 14.08 11.39 -15.45
C ARG A 321 13.10 10.76 -14.46
N ARG A 322 11.98 11.43 -14.20
CA ARG A 322 11.02 11.02 -13.17
C ARG A 322 10.48 9.61 -13.38
N ALA A 323 10.18 9.22 -14.62
CA ALA A 323 9.66 7.89 -14.93
C ALA A 323 10.64 6.78 -14.52
N PHE A 324 11.93 6.94 -14.83
CA PHE A 324 12.97 5.98 -14.46
C PHE A 324 13.20 5.96 -12.94
N GLY A 325 13.28 7.14 -12.31
CA GLY A 325 13.41 7.24 -10.85
C GLY A 325 12.24 6.61 -10.09
N MET A 326 11.01 6.82 -10.56
CA MET A 326 9.83 6.16 -9.96
C MET A 326 9.86 4.64 -10.12
N GLY A 327 10.42 4.11 -11.21
CA GLY A 327 10.65 2.68 -11.36
C GLY A 327 11.54 2.13 -10.23
N ILE A 328 12.67 2.79 -9.95
CA ILE A 328 13.57 2.40 -8.86
C ILE A 328 12.89 2.54 -7.49
N PHE A 329 12.18 3.65 -7.26
CA PHE A 329 11.40 3.88 -6.04
C PHE A 329 10.43 2.74 -5.75
N PHE A 330 9.64 2.34 -6.73
CA PHE A 330 8.69 1.25 -6.56
C PHE A 330 9.37 -0.13 -6.47
N THR A 331 10.51 -0.34 -7.13
CA THR A 331 11.28 -1.59 -6.94
C THR A 331 11.72 -1.75 -5.48
N ILE A 332 12.24 -0.69 -4.85
CA ILE A 332 12.61 -0.69 -3.43
C ILE A 332 11.37 -0.94 -2.55
N TYR A 333 10.27 -0.24 -2.85
CA TYR A 333 9.00 -0.43 -2.16
C TYR A 333 8.53 -1.89 -2.21
N TYR A 334 8.47 -2.48 -3.39
CA TYR A 334 8.03 -3.86 -3.55
C TYR A 334 8.97 -4.88 -2.90
N ALA A 335 10.29 -4.62 -2.92
CA ALA A 335 11.26 -5.49 -2.24
C ALA A 335 11.00 -5.56 -0.73
N ILE A 336 10.87 -4.42 -0.07
CA ILE A 336 10.63 -4.35 1.37
C ILE A 336 9.23 -4.88 1.71
N MET A 337 8.21 -4.54 0.93
CA MET A 337 6.84 -5.03 1.13
C MET A 337 6.70 -6.55 0.93
N THR A 338 7.55 -7.16 0.10
CA THR A 338 7.61 -8.62 -0.06
C THR A 338 8.31 -9.28 1.12
N ALA A 339 9.37 -8.65 1.65
CA ALA A 339 10.19 -9.22 2.71
C ALA A 339 9.65 -8.99 4.13
N ALA A 340 9.01 -7.86 4.41
CA ALA A 340 8.60 -7.49 5.76
C ALA A 340 7.56 -8.44 6.39
N PRO A 341 6.51 -8.90 5.69
CA PRO A 341 5.54 -9.81 6.28
C PRO A 341 6.12 -11.16 6.71
N PRO A 342 6.95 -11.88 5.90
CA PRO A 342 7.56 -13.12 6.38
C PRO A 342 8.54 -12.90 7.53
N VAL A 343 9.26 -11.77 7.55
CA VAL A 343 10.15 -11.43 8.69
C VAL A 343 9.33 -11.23 9.97
N SER A 344 8.23 -10.51 9.91
CA SER A 344 7.35 -10.32 11.08
C SER A 344 6.72 -11.63 11.55
N GLY A 345 6.35 -12.53 10.63
CA GLY A 345 5.89 -13.88 10.94
C GLY A 345 6.94 -14.73 11.60
N ALA A 346 8.19 -14.73 11.10
CA ALA A 346 9.33 -15.46 11.69
C ALA A 346 9.66 -14.97 13.11
N ILE A 347 9.58 -13.65 13.36
CA ILE A 347 9.73 -13.09 14.71
C ILE A 347 8.64 -13.62 15.64
N PHE A 348 7.39 -13.65 15.17
CA PHE A 348 6.29 -14.22 15.95
C PHE A 348 6.50 -15.70 16.22
N ASP A 349 6.88 -16.50 15.22
CA ASP A 349 7.12 -17.94 15.38
C ASP A 349 8.24 -18.25 16.40
N THR A 350 9.29 -17.41 16.45
CA THR A 350 10.43 -17.61 17.36
C THR A 350 10.15 -17.16 18.79
N VAL A 351 9.39 -16.10 18.98
CA VAL A 351 9.14 -15.49 20.31
C VAL A 351 7.80 -15.93 20.90
N GLY A 352 6.83 -16.32 20.06
CA GLY A 352 5.51 -16.81 20.49
C GLY A 352 4.53 -15.71 20.94
N THR A 353 4.86 -14.42 20.75
CA THR A 353 3.98 -13.32 21.18
C THR A 353 3.75 -12.30 20.05
N PRO A 354 2.50 -11.82 19.85
CA PRO A 354 2.22 -10.79 18.84
C PRO A 354 2.99 -9.48 19.10
N GLY A 355 3.28 -9.19 20.36
CA GLY A 355 4.06 -8.01 20.76
C GLY A 355 5.43 -7.95 20.12
N ALA A 356 6.10 -9.10 19.93
CA ALA A 356 7.41 -9.15 19.27
C ALA A 356 7.33 -8.71 17.81
N ALA A 357 6.31 -9.13 17.08
CA ALA A 357 6.06 -8.68 15.72
C ALA A 357 5.69 -7.17 15.69
N LEU A 358 4.92 -6.68 16.67
CA LEU A 358 4.62 -5.24 16.78
C LEU A 358 5.87 -4.41 17.07
N ILE A 359 6.84 -4.90 17.85
CA ILE A 359 8.15 -4.23 18.04
C ILE A 359 8.88 -4.08 16.70
N PHE A 360 8.87 -5.10 15.85
CA PHE A 360 9.40 -4.97 14.48
C PHE A 360 8.67 -3.87 13.70
N GLY A 361 7.34 -3.78 13.80
CA GLY A 361 6.56 -2.68 13.23
C GLY A 361 6.98 -1.30 13.76
N MET A 362 7.26 -1.19 15.07
CA MET A 362 7.79 0.03 15.68
C MET A 362 9.17 0.41 15.10
N CYS A 363 10.06 -0.58 14.90
CA CYS A 363 11.37 -0.37 14.27
C CYS A 363 11.22 0.13 12.82
N LEU A 364 10.23 -0.40 12.06
CA LEU A 364 9.94 0.05 10.71
C LEU A 364 9.47 1.53 10.71
N PHE A 365 8.55 1.93 11.61
CA PHE A 365 8.14 3.33 11.73
C PHE A 365 9.28 4.24 12.21
N ALA A 366 10.11 3.77 13.14
CA ALA A 366 11.30 4.50 13.58
C ALA A 366 12.29 4.72 12.42
N ALA A 367 12.44 3.76 11.50
CA ALA A 367 13.32 3.87 10.34
C ALA A 367 12.86 4.91 9.29
N VAL A 368 11.60 5.31 9.28
CA VAL A 368 11.09 6.36 8.38
C VAL A 368 11.80 7.69 8.61
N VAL A 369 12.02 8.06 9.86
CA VAL A 369 12.62 9.36 10.23
C VAL A 369 14.06 9.48 9.74
N PRO A 370 15.00 8.57 10.04
CA PRO A 370 16.36 8.66 9.55
C PRO A 370 16.43 8.58 8.01
N ALA A 371 15.58 7.80 7.36
CA ALA A 371 15.53 7.76 5.89
C ALA A 371 15.12 9.12 5.29
N ALA A 372 14.09 9.78 5.87
CA ALA A 372 13.67 11.11 5.45
C ALA A 372 14.73 12.18 5.76
N LEU A 373 15.38 12.13 6.91
CA LEU A 373 16.46 13.06 7.27
C LEU A 373 17.68 12.87 6.37
N ALA A 374 18.07 11.64 6.06
CA ALA A 374 19.13 11.34 5.08
C ALA A 374 18.81 11.94 3.70
N PHE A 375 17.54 11.81 3.26
CA PHE A 375 17.06 12.48 2.04
C PHE A 375 17.32 14.00 2.10
N ARG A 376 16.98 14.67 3.20
CA ARG A 376 17.19 16.11 3.36
C ARG A 376 18.67 16.49 3.38
N LEU A 377 19.52 15.70 4.01
CA LEU A 377 20.97 15.92 4.04
C LEU A 377 21.58 15.83 2.63
N VAL A 378 21.24 14.77 1.87
CA VAL A 378 21.70 14.60 0.50
C VAL A 378 21.20 15.75 -0.40
N GLN A 379 19.96 16.18 -0.22
CA GLN A 379 19.36 17.29 -0.98
C GLN A 379 20.14 18.61 -0.74
N ARG A 380 20.48 18.93 0.51
CA ARG A 380 21.27 20.11 0.88
C ARG A 380 22.68 20.05 0.29
N GLN A 381 23.39 18.92 0.45
CA GLN A 381 24.72 18.72 -0.12
C GLN A 381 24.74 18.85 -1.65
N GLY A 382 23.70 18.36 -2.32
CA GLY A 382 23.55 18.50 -3.76
C GLY A 382 23.34 19.96 -4.20
N ALA A 383 22.62 20.76 -3.43
CA ALA A 383 22.43 22.19 -3.67
C ALA A 383 23.75 22.96 -3.49
N ASP A 384 24.50 22.68 -2.42
CA ASP A 384 25.77 23.34 -2.12
C ASP A 384 26.84 23.08 -3.20
N ARG A 385 26.92 21.84 -3.73
CA ARG A 385 27.83 21.48 -4.85
C ARG A 385 27.48 22.23 -6.12
N ARG A 386 26.22 22.40 -6.45
CA ARG A 386 25.79 23.19 -7.61
C ARG A 386 26.16 24.66 -7.49
N VAL A 387 26.10 25.24 -6.31
CA VAL A 387 26.51 26.62 -6.04
C VAL A 387 28.02 26.78 -6.17
N LYS A 388 28.83 25.75 -5.83
CA LYS A 388 30.28 25.74 -5.94
C LYS A 388 30.79 25.38 -7.33
N GLY A 389 29.95 25.06 -8.30
CA GLY A 389 30.35 24.70 -9.67
C GLY A 389 31.03 23.32 -9.79
N GLU A 390 30.98 22.49 -8.76
CA GLU A 390 31.49 21.13 -8.71
C GLU A 390 30.42 20.15 -9.22
N THR A 391 30.23 20.06 -10.55
CA THR A 391 29.32 19.08 -11.19
C THR A 391 30.08 17.86 -11.67
#